data_62803eed354dbdf5a903f03a66041223
#
_entry.id   62803eed354dbdf5a903f03a66041223
#
_cell.length_a   1.000
_cell.length_b   1.000
_cell.length_c   1.000
_cell.angle_alpha   90.00
_cell.angle_beta   90.00
_cell.angle_gamma   90.00
#
_symmetry.space_group_name_H-M   'P 1'
#
loop_
_entity.id
_entity.type
_entity.pdbx_description
1 polymer ?
#
loop_
_entity_poly.entity_id
_entity_poly.type
_entity_poly.pdbx_seq_one_letter_code
_entity_poly.pdbx_strand_id
1 'polypeptide(L)'
;MNFFKYLKDQWTLILGWLFFIALTIFVMWLAPNIKVDLSTIAYLALIEGVFLIFYLLGGYLSKRRWWGKLADIQKTSPLQNYLSGGRTEEEKLVEEYINQLIREHQEVMQSAISNQQDQKDYIDSWVHEIKVPLSASKLLVRSIEFDIDDQKYTLLENELSKTDEYVEQVLYYARLDSFSRDYLIQEYGLKGIIQPVIRSQANYFIQKNIRYEIVGEDHTVLTDAKWIAFIFNQLLSNAIKYTPDHGNIIVSIEKEAQGVSLSVKDSGIGIPAEDLKRIFDKGFTGRNGRLSKTHSTGLGLYLAKNLAEKLGIHLTAESTEGKGTTMTLFFPILNFYNEKR
;
A
#
# COMPACT_ATOMS: atom_id res chain seq x y z
N MET A 1 -32.27 -0.46 15.37
CA MET A 1 -33.56 -1.08 14.95
C MET A 1 -34.68 -0.07 15.17
N ASN A 2 -35.55 0.15 14.15
CA ASN A 2 -36.66 1.09 14.24
C ASN A 2 -37.87 0.35 14.80
N PHE A 3 -38.64 0.98 15.70
CA PHE A 3 -39.81 0.35 16.36
C PHE A 3 -40.83 -0.22 15.36
N PHE A 4 -41.07 0.48 14.26
CA PHE A 4 -41.98 0.02 13.21
C PHE A 4 -41.52 -1.27 12.50
N LYS A 5 -40.19 -1.44 12.32
CA LYS A 5 -39.64 -2.69 11.77
C LYS A 5 -39.83 -3.85 12.75
N TYR A 6 -39.61 -3.62 14.05
CA TYR A 6 -39.86 -4.62 15.09
C TYR A 6 -41.34 -5.05 15.12
N LEU A 7 -42.26 -4.06 15.04
CA LEU A 7 -43.70 -4.37 15.01
C LEU A 7 -44.09 -5.23 13.79
N LYS A 8 -43.52 -4.91 12.65
CA LYS A 8 -43.72 -5.71 11.42
C LYS A 8 -43.22 -7.15 11.56
N ASP A 9 -42.12 -7.36 12.26
CA ASP A 9 -41.58 -8.71 12.53
C ASP A 9 -42.42 -9.50 13.53
N GLN A 10 -43.25 -8.83 14.35
CA GLN A 10 -44.13 -9.44 15.35
C GLN A 10 -45.60 -9.61 14.83
N TRP A 11 -45.82 -9.52 13.52
CA TRP A 11 -47.16 -9.58 12.94
C TRP A 11 -47.93 -10.89 13.26
N THR A 12 -47.21 -12.02 13.33
CA THR A 12 -47.77 -13.31 13.71
C THR A 12 -48.32 -13.33 15.15
N LEU A 13 -47.59 -12.69 16.06
CA LEU A 13 -48.02 -12.54 17.47
C LEU A 13 -49.23 -11.63 17.59
N ILE A 14 -49.27 -10.53 16.84
CA ILE A 14 -50.42 -9.62 16.78
C ILE A 14 -51.66 -10.34 16.22
N LEU A 15 -51.50 -11.12 15.13
CA LEU A 15 -52.59 -11.91 14.58
C LEU A 15 -53.06 -13.03 15.55
N GLY A 16 -52.14 -13.71 16.24
CA GLY A 16 -52.47 -14.67 17.28
C GLY A 16 -53.24 -14.08 18.40
N TRP A 17 -52.91 -12.85 18.83
CA TRP A 17 -53.63 -12.10 19.86
C TRP A 17 -55.06 -11.74 19.40
N LEU A 18 -55.19 -11.20 18.19
CA LEU A 18 -56.51 -10.92 17.60
C LEU A 18 -57.40 -12.18 17.52
N PHE A 19 -56.80 -13.31 17.14
CA PHE A 19 -57.53 -14.60 17.11
C PHE A 19 -57.95 -15.03 18.51
N PHE A 20 -57.09 -14.83 19.52
CA PHE A 20 -57.38 -15.19 20.90
C PHE A 20 -58.55 -14.33 21.46
N ILE A 21 -58.58 -13.03 21.20
CA ILE A 21 -59.72 -12.18 21.53
C ILE A 21 -61.00 -12.69 20.86
N ALA A 22 -60.96 -12.96 19.59
CA ALA A 22 -62.12 -13.45 18.85
C ALA A 22 -62.60 -14.80 19.42
N LEU A 23 -61.71 -15.70 19.79
CA LEU A 23 -62.02 -16.94 20.44
C LEU A 23 -62.66 -16.76 21.82
N THR A 24 -62.13 -15.82 22.62
CA THR A 24 -62.66 -15.52 23.98
C THR A 24 -64.10 -14.96 23.87
N ILE A 25 -64.34 -14.07 22.92
CA ILE A 25 -65.66 -13.52 22.65
C ILE A 25 -66.62 -14.64 22.22
N PHE A 26 -66.14 -15.53 21.33
CA PHE A 26 -66.95 -16.65 20.83
C PHE A 26 -67.35 -17.63 21.94
N VAL A 27 -66.40 -17.97 22.83
CA VAL A 27 -66.63 -18.86 24.00
C VAL A 27 -67.61 -18.21 24.97
N MET A 28 -67.47 -16.90 25.23
CA MET A 28 -68.45 -16.18 26.07
C MET A 28 -69.85 -16.14 25.46
N TRP A 29 -69.97 -16.01 24.14
CA TRP A 29 -71.24 -16.03 23.45
C TRP A 29 -71.92 -17.39 23.51
N LEU A 30 -71.13 -18.50 23.52
CA LEU A 30 -71.65 -19.87 23.64
C LEU A 30 -72.11 -20.21 25.07
N ALA A 31 -71.72 -19.46 26.05
CA ALA A 31 -72.02 -19.75 27.46
C ALA A 31 -73.43 -19.26 27.83
N PRO A 32 -74.42 -20.17 28.10
CA PRO A 32 -75.84 -19.80 28.22
C PRO A 32 -76.19 -18.94 29.46
N ASN A 33 -75.26 -18.84 30.42
CA ASN A 33 -75.50 -18.10 31.68
C ASN A 33 -74.74 -16.78 31.81
N ILE A 34 -74.00 -16.35 30.78
CA ILE A 34 -73.21 -15.11 30.82
C ILE A 34 -73.90 -14.10 29.91
N LYS A 35 -74.44 -13.02 30.51
CA LYS A 35 -74.85 -11.85 29.73
C LYS A 35 -73.60 -11.11 29.29
N VAL A 36 -73.24 -11.28 28.01
CA VAL A 36 -72.11 -10.58 27.42
C VAL A 36 -72.54 -9.16 27.08
N ASP A 37 -72.18 -8.21 27.92
CA ASP A 37 -72.39 -6.79 27.70
C ASP A 37 -71.22 -6.19 26.94
N LEU A 38 -71.45 -5.22 26.07
CA LEU A 38 -70.43 -4.55 25.28
C LEU A 38 -69.31 -3.96 26.15
N SER A 39 -69.67 -3.50 27.35
CA SER A 39 -68.75 -2.99 28.37
C SER A 39 -67.78 -4.05 28.90
N THR A 40 -68.24 -5.29 29.06
CA THR A 40 -67.38 -6.42 29.52
C THR A 40 -66.35 -6.82 28.46
N ILE A 41 -66.79 -6.88 27.19
CA ILE A 41 -65.89 -7.14 26.07
C ILE A 41 -64.83 -6.06 25.93
N ALA A 42 -65.26 -4.76 26.00
CA ALA A 42 -64.34 -3.65 25.91
C ALA A 42 -63.28 -3.64 27.07
N TYR A 43 -63.71 -3.96 28.29
CA TYR A 43 -62.84 -4.04 29.44
C TYR A 43 -61.79 -5.19 29.29
N LEU A 44 -62.23 -6.34 28.83
CA LEU A 44 -61.37 -7.51 28.58
C LEU A 44 -60.34 -7.24 27.47
N ALA A 45 -60.79 -6.65 26.36
CA ALA A 45 -59.92 -6.25 25.27
C ALA A 45 -58.88 -5.16 25.67
N LEU A 46 -59.29 -4.27 26.58
CA LEU A 46 -58.40 -3.25 27.12
C LEU A 46 -57.30 -3.86 27.98
N ILE A 47 -57.64 -4.79 28.90
CA ILE A 47 -56.65 -5.48 29.75
C ILE A 47 -55.67 -6.27 28.88
N GLU A 48 -56.17 -7.08 27.93
CA GLU A 48 -55.34 -7.87 27.05
C GLU A 48 -54.44 -6.98 26.14
N GLY A 49 -54.97 -5.83 25.68
CA GLY A 49 -54.22 -4.84 24.93
C GLY A 49 -53.07 -4.21 25.73
N VAL A 50 -53.31 -3.91 27.04
CA VAL A 50 -52.27 -3.45 27.95
C VAL A 50 -51.15 -4.50 28.09
N PHE A 51 -51.52 -5.78 28.29
CA PHE A 51 -50.54 -6.86 28.37
C PHE A 51 -49.73 -7.02 27.06
N LEU A 52 -50.38 -6.94 25.91
CA LEU A 52 -49.71 -6.98 24.61
C LEU A 52 -48.69 -5.82 24.46
N ILE A 53 -49.11 -4.61 24.83
CA ILE A 53 -48.23 -3.41 24.78
C ILE A 53 -47.01 -3.62 25.67
N PHE A 54 -47.19 -4.08 26.92
CA PHE A 54 -46.06 -4.36 27.82
C PHE A 54 -45.12 -5.44 27.27
N TYR A 55 -45.65 -6.50 26.70
CA TYR A 55 -44.89 -7.57 26.08
C TYR A 55 -44.08 -7.07 24.87
N LEU A 56 -44.69 -6.32 23.97
CA LEU A 56 -44.03 -5.74 22.79
C LEU A 56 -42.95 -4.71 23.17
N LEU A 57 -43.24 -3.85 24.17
CA LEU A 57 -42.27 -2.87 24.66
C LEU A 57 -41.04 -3.58 25.30
N GLY A 58 -41.27 -4.55 26.17
CA GLY A 58 -40.22 -5.32 26.81
C GLY A 58 -39.34 -6.05 25.79
N GLY A 59 -39.94 -6.70 24.80
CA GLY A 59 -39.28 -7.35 23.71
C GLY A 59 -38.45 -6.37 22.83
N TYR A 60 -39.04 -5.22 22.51
CA TYR A 60 -38.35 -4.14 21.77
C TYR A 60 -37.13 -3.63 22.50
N LEU A 61 -37.24 -3.30 23.79
CA LEU A 61 -36.15 -2.78 24.59
C LEU A 61 -35.00 -3.79 24.74
N SER A 62 -35.33 -5.07 24.88
CA SER A 62 -34.33 -6.17 24.92
C SER A 62 -33.60 -6.29 23.58
N LYS A 63 -34.33 -6.43 22.47
CA LYS A 63 -33.76 -6.58 21.12
C LYS A 63 -32.99 -5.31 20.70
N ARG A 64 -33.48 -4.12 21.02
CA ARG A 64 -32.81 -2.86 20.67
C ARG A 64 -31.39 -2.77 21.21
N ARG A 65 -31.15 -3.24 22.45
CA ARG A 65 -29.83 -3.22 23.06
C ARG A 65 -28.86 -4.14 22.34
N TRP A 66 -29.27 -5.34 21.99
CA TRP A 66 -28.44 -6.32 21.30
C TRP A 66 -28.13 -5.90 19.85
N TRP A 67 -29.15 -5.45 19.11
CA TRP A 67 -28.95 -4.91 17.76
C TRP A 67 -28.10 -3.64 17.75
N GLY A 68 -28.12 -2.85 18.82
CA GLY A 68 -27.22 -1.71 19.00
C GLY A 68 -25.77 -2.13 19.04
N LYS A 69 -25.43 -3.15 19.82
CA LYS A 69 -24.06 -3.72 19.88
C LYS A 69 -23.59 -4.24 18.51
N LEU A 70 -24.46 -4.93 17.79
CA LEU A 70 -24.16 -5.42 16.44
C LEU A 70 -23.86 -4.28 15.44
N ALA A 71 -24.63 -3.21 15.52
CA ALA A 71 -24.44 -2.03 14.70
C ALA A 71 -23.15 -1.23 15.06
N ASP A 72 -22.74 -1.26 16.31
CA ASP A 72 -21.50 -0.63 16.77
C ASP A 72 -20.25 -1.42 16.31
N ILE A 73 -20.32 -2.77 16.28
CA ILE A 73 -19.27 -3.62 15.70
C ILE A 73 -19.11 -3.33 14.20
N GLN A 74 -20.19 -3.04 13.49
CA GLN A 74 -20.12 -2.68 12.06
C GLN A 74 -19.43 -1.31 11.82
N LYS A 75 -19.49 -0.40 12.77
CA LYS A 75 -18.89 0.94 12.68
C LYS A 75 -17.46 1.02 13.19
N THR A 76 -17.16 0.28 14.23
CA THR A 76 -15.82 0.15 14.80
C THR A 76 -15.20 -1.08 14.16
N SER A 77 -13.92 -1.04 13.75
CA SER A 77 -13.26 -2.14 13.05
C SER A 77 -13.76 -3.52 13.55
N PRO A 78 -14.43 -4.32 12.72
CA PRO A 78 -15.07 -5.58 13.15
C PRO A 78 -14.09 -6.62 13.70
N LEU A 79 -12.79 -6.35 13.63
CA LEU A 79 -11.71 -7.28 13.96
C LEU A 79 -11.23 -7.20 15.41
N GLN A 80 -11.69 -6.21 16.21
CA GLN A 80 -11.14 -5.97 17.54
C GLN A 80 -12.08 -6.35 18.69
N ASN A 81 -13.39 -6.43 18.45
CA ASN A 81 -14.36 -6.62 19.51
C ASN A 81 -15.25 -7.85 19.27
N TYR A 82 -15.11 -8.84 20.12
CA TYR A 82 -16.03 -9.98 20.18
C TYR A 82 -17.44 -9.50 20.60
N LEU A 83 -18.45 -10.09 19.98
CA LEU A 83 -19.82 -9.89 20.36
C LEU A 83 -20.07 -10.61 21.70
N SER A 84 -20.76 -9.97 22.63
CA SER A 84 -21.10 -10.57 23.94
C SER A 84 -22.43 -10.07 24.47
N GLY A 85 -23.14 -10.91 25.19
CA GLY A 85 -24.36 -10.58 25.92
C GLY A 85 -25.65 -10.94 25.22
N GLY A 86 -25.63 -11.97 24.37
CA GLY A 86 -26.83 -12.64 23.87
C GLY A 86 -27.65 -13.25 25.01
N ARG A 87 -28.96 -13.00 25.03
CA ARG A 87 -29.90 -13.46 26.06
C ARG A 87 -30.76 -14.62 25.61
N THR A 88 -31.15 -14.62 24.34
CA THR A 88 -31.93 -15.71 23.71
C THR A 88 -30.98 -16.70 23.06
N GLU A 89 -31.44 -17.94 22.85
CA GLU A 89 -30.65 -18.94 22.15
C GLU A 89 -30.29 -18.52 20.73
N GLU A 90 -31.19 -17.82 20.05
CA GLU A 90 -30.92 -17.25 18.72
C GLU A 90 -29.79 -16.20 18.77
N GLU A 91 -29.81 -15.31 19.78
CA GLU A 91 -28.77 -14.30 19.98
C GLU A 91 -27.40 -14.92 20.29
N LYS A 92 -27.39 -15.98 21.11
CA LYS A 92 -26.15 -16.72 21.43
C LYS A 92 -25.59 -17.46 20.22
N LEU A 93 -26.43 -18.08 19.40
CA LEU A 93 -26.01 -18.76 18.18
C LEU A 93 -25.36 -17.76 17.20
N VAL A 94 -25.97 -16.58 17.01
CA VAL A 94 -25.42 -15.53 16.16
C VAL A 94 -24.13 -14.96 16.75
N GLU A 95 -24.06 -14.81 18.09
CA GLU A 95 -22.86 -14.38 18.80
C GLU A 95 -21.69 -15.36 18.58
N GLU A 96 -21.96 -16.65 18.74
CA GLU A 96 -20.96 -17.69 18.52
C GLU A 96 -20.46 -17.74 17.08
N TYR A 97 -21.38 -17.66 16.11
CA TYR A 97 -21.04 -17.67 14.69
C TYR A 97 -20.21 -16.44 14.29
N ILE A 98 -20.62 -15.25 14.73
CA ILE A 98 -19.87 -14.01 14.43
C ILE A 98 -18.49 -14.06 15.09
N ASN A 99 -18.40 -14.52 16.35
CA ASN A 99 -17.13 -14.62 17.06
C ASN A 99 -16.21 -15.66 16.41
N GLN A 100 -16.77 -16.74 15.86
CA GLN A 100 -16.00 -17.71 15.07
C GLN A 100 -15.45 -17.07 13.79
N LEU A 101 -16.26 -16.34 13.03
CA LEU A 101 -15.82 -15.62 11.83
C LEU A 101 -14.71 -14.59 12.14
N ILE A 102 -14.84 -13.89 13.27
CA ILE A 102 -13.82 -12.93 13.71
C ILE A 102 -12.50 -13.65 14.02
N ARG A 103 -12.54 -14.80 14.72
CA ARG A 103 -11.34 -15.61 15.01
C ARG A 103 -10.68 -16.11 13.73
N GLU A 104 -11.44 -16.73 12.84
CA GLU A 104 -10.92 -17.24 11.56
C GLU A 104 -10.27 -16.12 10.73
N HIS A 105 -10.91 -14.94 10.69
CA HIS A 105 -10.35 -13.80 9.98
C HIS A 105 -9.07 -13.27 10.64
N GLN A 106 -9.01 -13.22 11.97
CA GLN A 106 -7.81 -12.83 12.72
C GLN A 106 -6.65 -13.82 12.48
N GLU A 107 -6.92 -15.11 12.48
CA GLU A 107 -5.93 -16.15 12.21
C GLU A 107 -5.37 -16.04 10.77
N VAL A 108 -6.25 -15.86 9.78
CA VAL A 108 -5.83 -15.66 8.39
C VAL A 108 -5.00 -14.39 8.24
N MET A 109 -5.42 -13.28 8.84
CA MET A 109 -4.70 -12.02 8.79
C MET A 109 -3.33 -12.13 9.49
N GLN A 110 -3.29 -12.75 10.67
CA GLN A 110 -2.05 -12.95 11.42
C GLN A 110 -1.07 -13.85 10.65
N SER A 111 -1.58 -14.92 10.04
CA SER A 111 -0.79 -15.80 9.18
C SER A 111 -0.25 -15.07 7.95
N ALA A 112 -1.07 -14.23 7.31
CA ALA A 112 -0.63 -13.42 6.15
C ALA A 112 0.49 -12.44 6.55
N ILE A 113 0.35 -11.76 7.69
CA ILE A 113 1.36 -10.84 8.22
C ILE A 113 2.65 -11.58 8.57
N SER A 114 2.54 -12.73 9.25
CA SER A 114 3.71 -13.56 9.59
C SER A 114 4.44 -14.04 8.34
N ASN A 115 3.73 -14.59 7.36
CA ASN A 115 4.31 -15.06 6.10
C ASN A 115 5.00 -13.92 5.34
N GLN A 116 4.43 -12.72 5.34
CA GLN A 116 5.05 -11.55 4.72
C GLN A 116 6.35 -11.15 5.44
N GLN A 117 6.36 -11.22 6.78
CA GLN A 117 7.57 -10.93 7.56
C GLN A 117 8.64 -12.00 7.34
N ASP A 118 8.28 -13.29 7.38
CA ASP A 118 9.19 -14.40 7.15
C ASP A 118 9.82 -14.32 5.75
N GLN A 119 9.02 -14.01 4.73
CA GLN A 119 9.52 -13.81 3.36
C GLN A 119 10.54 -12.66 3.29
N LYS A 120 10.30 -11.59 4.01
CA LYS A 120 11.20 -10.44 4.08
C LYS A 120 12.52 -10.80 4.76
N ASP A 121 12.44 -11.43 5.94
CA ASP A 121 13.62 -11.84 6.70
C ASP A 121 14.47 -12.84 5.91
N TYR A 122 13.81 -13.73 5.15
CA TYR A 122 14.48 -14.65 4.23
C TYR A 122 15.23 -13.89 3.13
N ILE A 123 14.62 -12.90 2.49
CA ILE A 123 15.28 -12.11 1.43
C ILE A 123 16.45 -11.30 2.01
N ASP A 124 16.31 -10.70 3.18
CA ASP A 124 17.40 -9.96 3.84
C ASP A 124 18.60 -10.89 4.14
N SER A 125 18.36 -12.10 4.65
CA SER A 125 19.40 -13.11 4.88
C SER A 125 20.06 -13.54 3.58
N TRP A 126 19.25 -13.86 2.58
CA TRP A 126 19.72 -14.31 1.26
C TRP A 126 20.61 -13.25 0.58
N VAL A 127 20.20 -11.97 0.62
CA VAL A 127 21.02 -10.88 0.09
C VAL A 127 22.38 -10.79 0.80
N HIS A 128 22.38 -10.97 2.12
CA HIS A 128 23.63 -10.96 2.90
C HIS A 128 24.54 -12.12 2.49
N GLU A 129 23.98 -13.30 2.31
CA GLU A 129 24.72 -14.49 1.87
C GLU A 129 25.29 -14.37 0.46
N ILE A 130 24.62 -13.67 -0.46
CA ILE A 130 25.12 -13.42 -1.83
C ILE A 130 26.17 -12.30 -1.85
N LYS A 131 26.05 -11.27 -1.02
CA LYS A 131 27.04 -10.17 -1.00
C LYS A 131 28.44 -10.65 -0.62
N VAL A 132 28.56 -11.65 0.23
CA VAL A 132 29.85 -12.21 0.65
C VAL A 132 30.63 -12.83 -0.53
N PRO A 133 30.12 -13.83 -1.26
CA PRO A 133 30.82 -14.40 -2.42
C PRO A 133 30.99 -13.38 -3.56
N LEU A 134 30.05 -12.46 -3.74
CA LEU A 134 30.17 -11.40 -4.74
C LEU A 134 31.35 -10.46 -4.43
N SER A 135 31.51 -10.09 -3.16
CA SER A 135 32.65 -9.28 -2.72
C SER A 135 33.99 -10.03 -2.87
N ALA A 136 34.00 -11.34 -2.56
CA ALA A 136 35.15 -12.18 -2.78
C ALA A 136 35.52 -12.29 -4.29
N SER A 137 34.49 -12.43 -5.15
CA SER A 137 34.68 -12.46 -6.61
C SER A 137 35.25 -11.13 -7.12
N LYS A 138 34.77 -9.99 -6.63
CA LYS A 138 35.33 -8.66 -6.96
C LYS A 138 36.82 -8.56 -6.56
N LEU A 139 37.20 -9.08 -5.40
CA LEU A 139 38.57 -9.07 -4.93
C LEU A 139 39.46 -9.99 -5.80
N LEU A 140 38.96 -11.17 -6.18
CA LEU A 140 39.67 -12.08 -7.05
C LEU A 140 39.90 -11.49 -8.45
N VAL A 141 38.88 -10.84 -9.04
CA VAL A 141 39.01 -10.14 -10.31
C VAL A 141 40.06 -9.05 -10.23
N ARG A 142 40.06 -8.25 -9.14
CA ARG A 142 41.12 -7.24 -8.94
C ARG A 142 42.52 -7.83 -8.78
N SER A 143 42.64 -9.02 -8.20
CA SER A 143 43.95 -9.63 -8.00
C SER A 143 44.60 -10.11 -9.31
N ILE A 144 43.80 -10.32 -10.36
CA ILE A 144 44.26 -10.77 -11.70
C ILE A 144 44.22 -9.62 -12.73
N GLU A 145 44.08 -8.36 -12.30
CA GLU A 145 43.99 -7.17 -13.16
C GLU A 145 45.16 -7.10 -14.16
N PHE A 146 46.39 -7.42 -13.71
CA PHE A 146 47.58 -7.38 -14.52
C PHE A 146 47.88 -8.70 -15.25
N ASP A 147 47.13 -9.78 -14.97
CA ASP A 147 47.36 -11.12 -15.53
C ASP A 147 46.45 -11.42 -16.73
N ILE A 148 45.44 -10.56 -16.97
CA ILE A 148 44.47 -10.71 -18.06
C ILE A 148 44.40 -9.48 -18.94
N ASP A 149 43.89 -9.64 -20.15
CA ASP A 149 43.64 -8.54 -21.07
C ASP A 149 42.67 -7.50 -20.50
N ASP A 150 43.00 -6.20 -20.65
CA ASP A 150 42.23 -5.07 -20.13
C ASP A 150 40.74 -5.11 -20.52
N GLN A 151 40.44 -5.58 -21.75
CA GLN A 151 39.04 -5.71 -22.18
C GLN A 151 38.32 -6.80 -21.39
N LYS A 152 38.97 -7.92 -21.11
CA LYS A 152 38.39 -9.01 -20.31
C LYS A 152 38.22 -8.61 -18.86
N TYR A 153 39.18 -7.88 -18.29
CA TYR A 153 39.09 -7.32 -16.95
C TYR A 153 37.87 -6.42 -16.83
N THR A 154 37.74 -5.43 -17.72
CA THR A 154 36.62 -4.48 -17.75
C THR A 154 35.26 -5.19 -17.90
N LEU A 155 35.18 -6.23 -18.74
CA LEU A 155 33.96 -7.03 -18.91
C LEU A 155 33.58 -7.76 -17.61
N LEU A 156 34.54 -8.40 -16.93
CA LEU A 156 34.30 -9.10 -15.66
C LEU A 156 33.87 -8.13 -14.56
N GLU A 157 34.52 -6.98 -14.43
CA GLU A 157 34.16 -5.95 -13.45
C GLU A 157 32.73 -5.40 -13.68
N ASN A 158 32.39 -5.17 -14.96
CA ASN A 158 31.04 -4.72 -15.33
C ASN A 158 29.96 -5.76 -15.00
N GLU A 159 30.18 -7.05 -15.28
CA GLU A 159 29.21 -8.09 -14.96
C GLU A 159 29.05 -8.30 -13.46
N LEU A 160 30.11 -8.21 -12.67
CA LEU A 160 30.04 -8.24 -11.21
C LEU A 160 29.31 -7.02 -10.64
N SER A 161 29.51 -5.83 -11.23
CA SER A 161 28.81 -4.61 -10.85
C SER A 161 27.31 -4.68 -11.14
N LYS A 162 26.92 -5.22 -12.31
CA LYS A 162 25.50 -5.49 -12.64
C LYS A 162 24.86 -6.49 -11.67
N THR A 163 25.61 -7.56 -11.32
CA THR A 163 25.12 -8.54 -10.35
C THR A 163 24.84 -7.88 -9.00
N ASP A 164 25.71 -7.01 -8.54
CA ASP A 164 25.53 -6.24 -7.30
C ASP A 164 24.30 -5.32 -7.36
N GLU A 165 24.11 -4.62 -8.49
CA GLU A 165 22.91 -3.82 -8.74
C GLU A 165 21.62 -4.64 -8.66
N TYR A 166 21.60 -5.85 -9.26
CA TYR A 166 20.43 -6.72 -9.23
C TYR A 166 20.12 -7.22 -7.81
N VAL A 167 21.15 -7.59 -7.06
CA VAL A 167 21.00 -7.97 -5.64
C VAL A 167 20.44 -6.81 -4.82
N GLU A 168 20.94 -5.59 -5.03
CA GLU A 168 20.39 -4.40 -4.37
C GLU A 168 18.93 -4.12 -4.78
N GLN A 169 18.59 -4.25 -6.06
CA GLN A 169 17.20 -4.09 -6.51
C GLN A 169 16.25 -5.07 -5.81
N VAL A 170 16.64 -6.34 -5.65
CA VAL A 170 15.84 -7.34 -4.93
C VAL A 170 15.67 -6.93 -3.46
N LEU A 171 16.73 -6.47 -2.81
CA LEU A 171 16.68 -5.99 -1.42
C LEU A 171 15.71 -4.80 -1.27
N TYR A 172 15.85 -3.80 -2.14
CA TYR A 172 14.96 -2.63 -2.10
C TYR A 172 13.51 -3.00 -2.41
N TYR A 173 13.29 -3.96 -3.33
CA TYR A 173 11.95 -4.48 -3.62
C TYR A 173 11.32 -5.13 -2.38
N ALA A 174 12.06 -5.99 -1.68
CA ALA A 174 11.58 -6.65 -0.46
C ALA A 174 11.26 -5.66 0.67
N ARG A 175 11.99 -4.54 0.72
CA ARG A 175 11.81 -3.51 1.75
C ARG A 175 10.76 -2.45 1.40
N LEU A 176 10.20 -2.45 0.20
CA LEU A 176 9.18 -1.47 -0.18
C LEU A 176 8.02 -1.40 0.81
N ASP A 177 7.49 -2.55 1.24
CA ASP A 177 6.31 -2.61 2.12
C ASP A 177 6.63 -2.27 3.59
N SER A 178 7.90 -2.34 3.99
CA SER A 178 8.36 -2.03 5.35
C SER A 178 9.09 -0.69 5.48
N PHE A 179 8.98 0.15 4.47
CA PHE A 179 9.65 1.45 4.37
C PHE A 179 9.55 2.31 5.64
N SER A 180 8.42 2.27 6.36
CA SER A 180 8.16 3.12 7.54
C SER A 180 9.07 2.89 8.75
N ARG A 181 9.90 1.85 8.75
CA ARG A 181 10.77 1.51 9.89
C ARG A 181 12.25 1.85 9.70
N ASP A 182 12.69 2.08 8.45
CA ASP A 182 14.12 2.11 8.10
C ASP A 182 14.60 3.45 7.49
N TYR A 183 13.77 4.51 7.42
CA TYR A 183 14.20 5.76 6.83
C TYR A 183 14.55 6.82 7.89
N LEU A 184 15.61 7.55 7.62
CA LEU A 184 16.08 8.65 8.47
C LEU A 184 16.01 9.97 7.68
N ILE A 185 14.95 10.74 7.90
CA ILE A 185 14.78 12.03 7.24
C ILE A 185 15.65 13.09 7.93
N GLN A 186 16.57 13.64 7.17
CA GLN A 186 17.47 14.72 7.60
C GLN A 186 17.68 15.71 6.46
N GLU A 187 18.29 16.85 6.79
CA GLU A 187 18.70 17.84 5.78
C GLU A 187 20.01 17.41 5.12
N TYR A 188 19.98 17.28 3.81
CA TYR A 188 21.16 16.94 3.00
C TYR A 188 21.30 17.86 1.80
N GLY A 189 22.53 18.29 1.49
CA GLY A 189 22.88 18.91 0.22
C GLY A 189 22.82 17.88 -0.91
N LEU A 190 22.09 18.15 -1.97
CA LEU A 190 21.90 17.23 -3.08
C LEU A 190 23.20 16.82 -3.77
N LYS A 191 24.17 17.77 -3.94
CA LYS A 191 25.47 17.44 -4.52
C LYS A 191 26.23 16.41 -3.69
N GLY A 192 26.10 16.47 -2.35
CA GLY A 192 26.69 15.49 -1.45
C GLY A 192 26.19 14.06 -1.67
N ILE A 193 24.92 13.91 -2.08
CA ILE A 193 24.31 12.62 -2.38
C ILE A 193 24.68 12.13 -3.80
N ILE A 194 24.57 13.01 -4.80
CA ILE A 194 24.69 12.58 -6.22
C ILE A 194 26.13 12.38 -6.67
N GLN A 195 27.08 13.16 -6.18
CA GLN A 195 28.48 13.07 -6.63
C GLN A 195 29.14 11.70 -6.35
N PRO A 196 28.95 11.06 -5.18
CA PRO A 196 29.45 9.70 -4.96
C PRO A 196 28.84 8.68 -5.95
N VAL A 197 27.54 8.83 -6.27
CA VAL A 197 26.85 7.95 -7.23
C VAL A 197 27.41 8.14 -8.65
N ILE A 198 27.63 9.38 -9.09
CA ILE A 198 28.24 9.63 -10.41
C ILE A 198 29.65 9.05 -10.47
N ARG A 199 30.44 9.20 -9.40
CA ARG A 199 31.80 8.61 -9.33
C ARG A 199 31.78 7.08 -9.42
N SER A 200 30.80 6.42 -8.81
CA SER A 200 30.69 4.96 -8.88
C SER A 200 30.39 4.46 -10.29
N GLN A 201 29.82 5.30 -11.16
CA GLN A 201 29.50 5.00 -12.54
C GLN A 201 30.59 5.45 -13.55
N ALA A 202 31.75 5.96 -13.06
CA ALA A 202 32.80 6.55 -13.89
C ALA A 202 33.29 5.63 -15.02
N ASN A 203 33.43 4.34 -14.76
CA ASN A 203 33.89 3.36 -15.77
C ASN A 203 32.96 3.30 -16.96
N TYR A 204 31.65 3.38 -16.75
CA TYR A 204 30.67 3.34 -17.86
C TYR A 204 30.71 4.65 -18.68
N PHE A 205 30.91 5.81 -18.04
CA PHE A 205 31.10 7.09 -18.74
C PHE A 205 32.33 7.06 -19.61
N ILE A 206 33.45 6.55 -19.10
CA ILE A 206 34.72 6.43 -19.82
C ILE A 206 34.57 5.45 -20.99
N GLN A 207 34.03 4.28 -20.75
CA GLN A 207 33.89 3.21 -21.78
C GLN A 207 33.03 3.67 -22.95
N LYS A 208 31.97 4.42 -22.70
CA LYS A 208 31.08 4.95 -23.76
C LYS A 208 31.47 6.35 -24.26
N ASN A 209 32.54 6.95 -23.73
CA ASN A 209 32.91 8.33 -23.99
C ASN A 209 31.75 9.33 -23.79
N ILE A 210 30.90 9.08 -22.81
CA ILE A 210 29.75 9.96 -22.48
C ILE A 210 30.28 11.17 -21.72
N ARG A 211 29.91 12.36 -22.17
CA ARG A 211 30.18 13.60 -21.43
C ARG A 211 29.11 13.79 -20.37
N TYR A 212 29.50 14.20 -19.18
CA TYR A 212 28.53 14.59 -18.16
C TYR A 212 28.83 15.96 -17.58
N GLU A 213 27.80 16.66 -17.17
CA GLU A 213 27.88 17.97 -16.54
C GLU A 213 26.89 18.04 -15.36
N ILE A 214 27.31 18.69 -14.27
CA ILE A 214 26.44 19.02 -13.13
C ILE A 214 26.21 20.51 -13.14
N VAL A 215 24.96 20.93 -13.37
CA VAL A 215 24.54 22.32 -13.47
C VAL A 215 23.71 22.75 -12.27
N GLY A 216 23.82 23.98 -11.86
CA GLY A 216 23.08 24.58 -10.74
C GLY A 216 23.87 24.61 -9.44
N GLU A 217 23.30 25.29 -8.45
CA GLU A 217 23.87 25.37 -7.09
C GLU A 217 23.43 24.18 -6.24
N ASP A 218 24.17 23.92 -5.16
CA ASP A 218 23.75 22.90 -4.19
C ASP A 218 22.59 23.44 -3.36
N HIS A 219 21.53 22.65 -3.25
CA HIS A 219 20.39 22.97 -2.42
C HIS A 219 20.14 21.86 -1.39
N THR A 220 19.85 22.29 -0.17
CA THR A 220 19.51 21.39 0.93
C THR A 220 18.04 20.97 0.82
N VAL A 221 17.78 19.67 0.96
CA VAL A 221 16.46 19.06 0.97
C VAL A 221 16.28 18.17 2.18
N LEU A 222 15.06 18.03 2.65
CA LEU A 222 14.71 17.13 3.75
C LEU A 222 14.39 15.75 3.17
N THR A 223 15.26 14.78 3.39
CA THR A 223 15.14 13.45 2.78
C THR A 223 16.04 12.41 3.48
N ASP A 224 16.02 11.18 2.98
CA ASP A 224 16.98 10.13 3.35
C ASP A 224 18.03 9.98 2.24
N ALA A 225 19.30 10.23 2.58
CA ALA A 225 20.40 10.22 1.61
C ALA A 225 20.58 8.85 0.94
N LYS A 226 20.41 7.75 1.67
CA LYS A 226 20.59 6.38 1.16
C LYS A 226 19.55 6.05 0.10
N TRP A 227 18.28 6.40 0.37
CA TRP A 227 17.19 6.15 -0.56
C TRP A 227 17.29 7.02 -1.80
N ILE A 228 17.65 8.30 -1.64
CA ILE A 228 17.86 9.19 -2.79
C ILE A 228 19.07 8.75 -3.63
N ALA A 229 20.15 8.32 -3.01
CA ALA A 229 21.30 7.77 -3.75
C ALA A 229 20.89 6.56 -4.61
N PHE A 230 20.05 5.66 -4.08
CA PHE A 230 19.52 4.53 -4.84
C PHE A 230 18.63 5.00 -6.00
N ILE A 231 17.65 5.87 -5.73
CA ILE A 231 16.75 6.40 -6.77
C ILE A 231 17.58 7.07 -7.88
N PHE A 232 18.50 7.96 -7.50
CA PHE A 232 19.36 8.65 -8.46
C PHE A 232 20.22 7.68 -9.27
N ASN A 233 20.76 6.63 -8.63
CA ASN A 233 21.51 5.59 -9.34
C ASN A 233 20.66 4.88 -10.40
N GLN A 234 19.38 4.57 -10.12
CA GLN A 234 18.47 3.98 -11.11
C GLN A 234 18.23 4.91 -12.31
N LEU A 235 18.08 6.22 -12.06
CA LEU A 235 17.91 7.22 -13.13
C LEU A 235 19.17 7.37 -13.96
N LEU A 236 20.33 7.47 -13.29
CA LEU A 236 21.63 7.63 -13.93
C LEU A 236 22.05 6.39 -14.75
N SER A 237 21.88 5.19 -14.18
CA SER A 237 22.15 3.92 -14.86
C SER A 237 21.30 3.78 -16.14
N ASN A 238 20.02 4.16 -16.10
CA ASN A 238 19.16 4.21 -17.27
C ASN A 238 19.66 5.24 -18.30
N ALA A 239 20.01 6.45 -17.89
CA ALA A 239 20.56 7.47 -18.77
C ALA A 239 21.83 6.97 -19.48
N ILE A 240 22.77 6.39 -18.75
CA ILE A 240 24.01 5.81 -19.32
C ILE A 240 23.69 4.66 -20.29
N LYS A 241 22.76 3.77 -19.91
CA LYS A 241 22.39 2.60 -20.69
C LYS A 241 21.86 2.99 -22.07
N TYR A 242 20.94 3.96 -22.13
CA TYR A 242 20.22 4.33 -23.34
C TYR A 242 20.85 5.49 -24.11
N THR A 243 21.90 6.11 -23.58
CA THR A 243 22.71 7.08 -24.31
C THR A 243 23.72 6.34 -25.22
N PRO A 244 23.80 6.68 -26.50
CA PRO A 244 24.83 6.13 -27.39
C PRO A 244 26.23 6.60 -26.99
N ASP A 245 27.25 5.95 -27.56
CA ASP A 245 28.64 6.37 -27.40
C ASP A 245 28.81 7.83 -27.86
N HIS A 246 29.66 8.57 -27.16
CA HIS A 246 29.90 10.02 -27.34
C HIS A 246 28.67 10.93 -27.06
N GLY A 247 27.63 10.39 -26.42
CA GLY A 247 26.47 11.19 -26.00
C GLY A 247 26.75 12.11 -24.81
N ASN A 248 25.69 12.77 -24.32
CA ASN A 248 25.77 13.73 -23.22
C ASN A 248 24.71 13.44 -22.15
N ILE A 249 25.08 13.60 -20.88
CA ILE A 249 24.17 13.52 -19.73
C ILE A 249 24.35 14.78 -18.90
N ILE A 250 23.26 15.51 -18.63
CA ILE A 250 23.25 16.71 -17.82
C ILE A 250 22.43 16.42 -16.54
N VAL A 251 23.06 16.66 -15.40
CA VAL A 251 22.39 16.61 -14.09
C VAL A 251 22.18 18.04 -13.62
N SER A 252 20.92 18.48 -13.49
CA SER A 252 20.62 19.85 -13.05
C SER A 252 19.95 19.87 -11.70
N ILE A 253 20.33 20.83 -10.87
CA ILE A 253 19.70 21.13 -9.58
C ILE A 253 19.16 22.55 -9.68
N GLU A 254 17.84 22.70 -9.54
CA GLU A 254 17.17 23.97 -9.70
C GLU A 254 16.25 24.24 -8.51
N LYS A 255 16.29 25.47 -7.98
CA LYS A 255 15.36 25.90 -6.95
C LYS A 255 14.11 26.44 -7.61
N GLU A 256 12.99 25.90 -7.23
CA GLU A 256 11.67 26.33 -7.68
C GLU A 256 10.89 27.03 -6.56
N ALA A 257 9.77 27.68 -6.88
CA ALA A 257 8.94 28.38 -5.89
C ALA A 257 8.39 27.46 -4.79
N GLN A 258 8.15 26.18 -5.11
CA GLN A 258 7.53 25.21 -4.21
C GLN A 258 8.47 24.08 -3.77
N GLY A 259 9.74 24.11 -4.18
CA GLY A 259 10.67 23.03 -3.86
C GLY A 259 12.02 23.15 -4.55
N VAL A 260 12.68 22.01 -4.66
CA VAL A 260 13.92 21.84 -5.40
C VAL A 260 13.73 20.71 -6.38
N SER A 261 14.15 20.90 -7.64
CA SER A 261 14.18 19.86 -8.67
C SER A 261 15.60 19.36 -8.89
N LEU A 262 15.73 18.03 -8.99
CA LEU A 262 16.94 17.33 -9.44
C LEU A 262 16.59 16.59 -10.72
N SER A 263 17.15 16.96 -11.84
CA SER A 263 16.88 16.32 -13.13
C SER A 263 18.11 15.63 -13.71
N VAL A 264 17.88 14.54 -14.41
CA VAL A 264 18.86 13.80 -15.21
C VAL A 264 18.35 13.81 -16.64
N LYS A 265 19.04 14.55 -17.51
CA LYS A 265 18.73 14.66 -18.94
C LYS A 265 19.77 13.93 -19.74
N ASP A 266 19.36 12.99 -20.55
CA ASP A 266 20.22 12.26 -21.49
C ASP A 266 19.95 12.66 -22.95
N SER A 267 20.92 12.45 -23.81
CA SER A 267 20.82 12.59 -25.27
C SER A 267 20.61 11.23 -25.96
N GLY A 268 19.92 10.32 -25.29
CA GLY A 268 19.73 8.95 -25.72
C GLY A 268 18.64 8.76 -26.78
N ILE A 269 18.25 7.51 -26.95
CA ILE A 269 17.25 7.09 -27.95
C ILE A 269 15.82 7.59 -27.63
N GLY A 270 15.60 8.12 -26.44
CA GLY A 270 14.29 8.54 -25.97
C GLY A 270 13.30 7.40 -25.79
N ILE A 271 12.07 7.76 -25.43
CA ILE A 271 10.98 6.83 -25.11
C ILE A 271 9.79 7.17 -26.00
N PRO A 272 9.19 6.19 -26.70
CA PRO A 272 7.95 6.39 -27.45
C PRO A 272 6.82 6.88 -26.55
N ALA A 273 5.96 7.77 -27.07
CA ALA A 273 4.87 8.34 -26.27
C ALA A 273 3.89 7.29 -25.69
N GLU A 274 3.71 6.18 -26.41
CA GLU A 274 2.90 5.04 -25.96
C GLU A 274 3.47 4.33 -24.74
N ASP A 275 4.81 4.27 -24.62
CA ASP A 275 5.53 3.63 -23.52
C ASP A 275 5.68 4.54 -22.29
N LEU A 276 5.71 5.86 -22.49
CA LEU A 276 6.04 6.86 -21.46
C LEU A 276 5.15 6.74 -20.20
N LYS A 277 3.89 6.38 -20.37
CA LYS A 277 2.96 6.18 -19.24
C LYS A 277 3.23 4.91 -18.45
N ARG A 278 3.96 3.96 -19.03
CA ARG A 278 4.17 2.61 -18.50
C ARG A 278 5.57 2.35 -17.99
N ILE A 279 6.51 3.29 -18.19
CA ILE A 279 7.91 3.09 -17.77
C ILE A 279 8.09 2.83 -16.27
N PHE A 280 7.11 3.24 -15.47
CA PHE A 280 7.07 3.01 -14.02
C PHE A 280 6.29 1.76 -13.62
N ASP A 281 5.70 1.02 -14.56
CA ASP A 281 4.99 -0.22 -14.28
C ASP A 281 5.98 -1.32 -13.91
N LYS A 282 5.60 -2.18 -12.95
CA LYS A 282 6.43 -3.31 -12.50
C LYS A 282 6.75 -4.27 -13.65
N GLY A 283 8.04 -4.51 -13.88
CA GLY A 283 8.50 -5.44 -14.89
C GLY A 283 8.36 -4.93 -16.34
N PHE A 284 8.00 -3.65 -16.53
CA PHE A 284 7.90 -3.09 -17.86
C PHE A 284 9.28 -2.86 -18.48
N THR A 285 9.47 -3.43 -19.67
CA THR A 285 10.63 -3.19 -20.50
C THR A 285 10.11 -2.84 -21.89
N GLY A 286 10.25 -1.55 -22.29
CA GLY A 286 9.80 -1.07 -23.59
C GLY A 286 10.41 -1.83 -24.78
N ARG A 287 10.03 -1.51 -26.00
CA ARG A 287 10.56 -2.12 -27.23
C ARG A 287 12.10 -2.17 -27.24
N ASN A 288 12.74 -1.09 -26.80
CA ASN A 288 14.19 -0.94 -26.76
C ASN A 288 14.86 -1.84 -25.70
N GLY A 289 14.18 -2.13 -24.58
CA GLY A 289 14.70 -3.05 -23.56
C GLY A 289 14.67 -4.54 -23.96
N ARG A 290 13.77 -4.91 -24.89
CA ARG A 290 13.67 -6.27 -25.45
C ARG A 290 14.63 -6.52 -26.60
N LEU A 291 14.98 -5.48 -27.32
CA LEU A 291 15.89 -5.55 -28.51
C LEU A 291 17.35 -5.32 -28.12
N SER A 292 17.62 -4.68 -26.98
CA SER A 292 18.98 -4.45 -26.51
C SER A 292 19.62 -5.76 -26.03
N LYS A 293 20.90 -5.97 -26.36
CA LYS A 293 21.71 -7.10 -25.84
C LYS A 293 21.84 -7.11 -24.31
N THR A 294 21.39 -6.06 -23.64
CA THR A 294 21.39 -5.91 -22.17
C THR A 294 20.01 -6.22 -21.61
N HIS A 295 19.88 -7.32 -20.89
CA HIS A 295 18.66 -7.69 -20.18
C HIS A 295 18.31 -6.61 -19.16
N SER A 296 17.04 -6.16 -19.18
CA SER A 296 16.47 -5.24 -18.18
C SER A 296 15.47 -5.98 -17.32
N THR A 297 15.55 -5.82 -16.01
CA THR A 297 14.58 -6.42 -15.06
C THR A 297 13.21 -5.72 -15.09
N GLY A 298 13.14 -4.47 -15.56
CA GLY A 298 11.94 -3.63 -15.48
C GLY A 298 11.60 -3.22 -14.05
N LEU A 299 12.51 -3.42 -13.09
CA LEU A 299 12.29 -3.07 -11.69
C LEU A 299 12.86 -1.71 -11.28
N GLY A 300 13.91 -1.21 -11.96
CA GLY A 300 14.64 -0.02 -11.53
C GLY A 300 13.77 1.23 -11.42
N LEU A 301 13.06 1.62 -12.49
CA LEU A 301 12.19 2.80 -12.49
C LEU A 301 10.93 2.58 -11.63
N TYR A 302 10.40 1.37 -11.59
CA TYR A 302 9.30 1.02 -10.67
C TYR A 302 9.69 1.25 -9.21
N LEU A 303 10.86 0.78 -8.80
CA LEU A 303 11.41 1.01 -7.45
C LEU A 303 11.66 2.49 -7.20
N ALA A 304 12.30 3.18 -8.13
CA ALA A 304 12.59 4.61 -8.02
C ALA A 304 11.30 5.42 -7.80
N LYS A 305 10.22 5.12 -8.54
CA LYS A 305 8.93 5.79 -8.42
C LYS A 305 8.28 5.55 -7.07
N ASN A 306 8.18 4.28 -6.65
CA ASN A 306 7.55 3.93 -5.37
C ASN A 306 8.31 4.49 -4.17
N LEU A 307 9.64 4.46 -4.20
CA LEU A 307 10.47 5.01 -3.13
C LEU A 307 10.39 6.54 -3.07
N ALA A 308 10.37 7.21 -4.22
CA ALA A 308 10.16 8.66 -4.29
C ALA A 308 8.82 9.06 -3.67
N GLU A 309 7.72 8.36 -4.04
CA GLU A 309 6.39 8.61 -3.48
C GLU A 309 6.33 8.40 -1.96
N LYS A 310 6.99 7.35 -1.45
CA LYS A 310 7.08 7.10 0.00
C LYS A 310 7.87 8.16 0.76
N LEU A 311 8.82 8.83 0.11
CA LEU A 311 9.55 9.98 0.65
C LEU A 311 8.81 11.31 0.44
N GLY A 312 7.63 11.31 -0.18
CA GLY A 312 6.89 12.53 -0.52
C GLY A 312 7.51 13.31 -1.68
N ILE A 313 8.32 12.66 -2.52
CA ILE A 313 9.04 13.23 -3.66
C ILE A 313 8.33 12.82 -4.94
N HIS A 314 8.19 13.75 -5.88
CA HIS A 314 7.56 13.47 -7.16
C HIS A 314 8.60 13.13 -8.23
N LEU A 315 8.50 11.93 -8.81
CA LEU A 315 9.30 11.51 -9.95
C LEU A 315 8.47 11.63 -11.23
N THR A 316 8.98 12.39 -12.19
CA THR A 316 8.37 12.60 -13.52
C THR A 316 9.36 12.28 -14.63
N ALA A 317 8.83 12.00 -15.82
CA ALA A 317 9.62 11.72 -17.01
C ALA A 317 9.07 12.50 -18.21
N GLU A 318 9.96 13.14 -18.95
CA GLU A 318 9.69 13.78 -20.22
C GLU A 318 10.64 13.19 -21.26
N SER A 319 10.11 12.76 -22.39
CA SER A 319 10.93 12.14 -23.43
C SER A 319 10.35 12.37 -24.82
N THR A 320 11.25 12.43 -25.79
CA THR A 320 10.92 12.41 -27.21
C THR A 320 11.79 11.36 -27.86
N GLU A 321 11.19 10.44 -28.59
CA GLU A 321 11.90 9.40 -29.32
C GLU A 321 12.95 10.04 -30.28
N GLY A 322 14.18 9.54 -30.22
CA GLY A 322 15.32 10.06 -30.96
C GLY A 322 15.98 11.33 -30.41
N LYS A 323 15.47 11.93 -29.31
CA LYS A 323 16.03 13.18 -28.74
C LYS A 323 16.55 13.04 -27.30
N GLY A 324 16.21 11.92 -26.62
CA GLY A 324 16.60 11.67 -25.25
C GLY A 324 15.47 11.76 -24.26
N THR A 325 15.81 11.61 -22.97
CA THR A 325 14.88 11.60 -21.85
C THR A 325 15.33 12.53 -20.74
N THR A 326 14.39 13.17 -20.06
CA THR A 326 14.62 13.92 -18.83
C THR A 326 13.81 13.29 -17.71
N MET A 327 14.49 12.80 -16.68
CA MET A 327 13.87 12.31 -15.44
C MET A 327 14.04 13.36 -14.36
N THR A 328 12.96 13.77 -13.69
CA THR A 328 12.99 14.83 -12.69
C THR A 328 12.45 14.34 -11.35
N LEU A 329 13.24 14.52 -10.29
CA LEU A 329 12.84 14.35 -8.88
C LEU A 329 12.53 15.74 -8.33
N PHE A 330 11.30 15.95 -7.92
CA PHE A 330 10.88 17.19 -7.28
C PHE A 330 10.71 16.97 -5.77
N PHE A 331 11.47 17.75 -4.99
CA PHE A 331 11.48 17.76 -3.52
C PHE A 331 10.62 18.95 -3.06
N PRO A 332 9.38 18.73 -2.59
CA PRO A 332 8.53 19.82 -2.15
C PRO A 332 9.02 20.44 -0.84
N ILE A 333 8.87 21.75 -0.70
CA ILE A 333 9.07 22.43 0.60
C ILE A 333 7.87 22.06 1.49
N LEU A 334 8.11 21.30 2.54
CA LEU A 334 7.10 20.97 3.55
C LEU A 334 6.80 22.21 4.40
N ASN A 335 5.83 23.02 4.02
CA ASN A 335 5.33 24.16 4.79
C ASN A 335 4.47 23.69 5.99
N PHE A 336 5.03 22.92 6.92
CA PHE A 336 4.34 22.51 8.14
C PHE A 336 4.08 23.63 9.16
N TYR A 337 4.62 24.84 8.94
CA TYR A 337 4.56 25.93 9.91
C TYR A 337 3.66 27.12 9.51
N ASN A 338 3.04 27.14 8.36
CA ASN A 338 2.25 28.30 7.90
C ASN A 338 0.72 28.22 8.14
N GLU A 339 0.20 27.17 8.78
CA GLU A 339 -1.25 27.09 9.09
C GLU A 339 -1.63 27.59 10.49
N LYS A 340 -0.73 28.21 11.22
CA LYS A 340 -1.06 28.91 12.49
C LYS A 340 -0.50 30.32 12.49
N ARG A 341 -1.17 31.21 11.77
CA ARG A 341 -1.23 32.64 12.10
C ARG A 341 -2.58 33.19 11.72
#